data_64b85cd66b328d38de7fca4d6d3c75a3
#
_entry.id   64b85cd66b328d38de7fca4d6d3c75a3
#
_cell.length_a   1.000
_cell.length_b   1.000
_cell.length_c   1.000
_cell.angle_alpha   90.00
_cell.angle_beta   90.00
_cell.angle_gamma   90.00
#
_symmetry.space_group_name_H-M   'P 1'
#
loop_
_entity.id
_entity.type
_entity.pdbx_description
1 polymer ?
#
loop_
_entity_poly.entity_id
_entity_poly.type
_entity_poly.pdbx_seq_one_letter_code
_entity_poly.pdbx_strand_id
1 'polypeptide(L)'
;NYIAFLISEKNRNSLPYIYELLVMPSGVSYMLENRRVTKRVFPELFENHRIRPITEYPAQLFDTLAAISPRPSDYPEVVVLTPGAFNSAYFEHSFLAQRMGAELVEGGDLVVEKDRVFMRTIDGLSQVDVIYRRIDDMFLDPKVFLKNSTLGVPGLFKSWVKGNVALANAPGAGVADDKIIYTYVPAMIKYYLGEEPLLPNVESFLCVDKL
;
A
#
# COMPACT_ATOMS: atom_id res chain seq x y z
N ASN A 1 2.12 -5.12 10.79
CA ASN A 1 3.03 -3.99 10.51
C ASN A 1 2.34 -3.09 9.51
N TYR A 2 1.88 -1.94 9.97
CA TYR A 2 1.16 -0.97 9.16
C TYR A 2 2.15 0.01 8.55
N ILE A 3 2.01 0.31 7.25
CA ILE A 3 2.76 1.38 6.60
C ILE A 3 1.95 2.65 6.82
N ALA A 4 2.27 3.40 7.87
CA ALA A 4 1.68 4.70 8.13
C ALA A 4 2.53 5.78 7.45
N PHE A 5 1.91 6.61 6.62
CA PHE A 5 2.55 7.79 6.06
C PHE A 5 2.23 9.01 6.92
N LEU A 6 3.27 9.58 7.50
CA LEU A 6 3.19 10.84 8.22
C LEU A 6 3.36 11.98 7.21
N ILE A 7 2.28 12.65 6.84
CA ILE A 7 2.35 13.97 6.20
C ILE A 7 2.12 15.00 7.31
N SER A 8 3.19 15.63 7.74
CA SER A 8 3.13 16.71 8.71
C SER A 8 3.23 18.06 7.99
N GLU A 9 2.12 18.76 7.84
CA GLU A 9 2.15 20.20 7.60
C GLU A 9 2.21 20.93 8.95
N LYS A 10 3.38 21.47 9.25
CA LYS A 10 3.59 22.26 10.46
C LYS A 10 3.28 23.72 10.20
N ASN A 11 2.05 24.11 10.38
CA ASN A 11 1.74 25.51 10.63
C ASN A 11 1.98 25.81 12.12
N ARG A 12 2.56 26.97 12.46
CA ARG A 12 3.06 27.30 13.83
C ARG A 12 2.02 27.19 14.95
N ASN A 13 0.75 26.99 14.65
CA ASN A 13 -0.37 26.87 15.59
C ASN A 13 -1.30 25.68 15.30
N SER A 14 -0.93 24.73 14.45
CA SER A 14 -1.78 23.58 14.12
C SER A 14 -1.13 22.26 14.55
N LEU A 15 -1.95 21.39 15.09
CA LEU A 15 -1.60 20.00 15.41
C LEU A 15 -1.24 19.25 14.12
N PRO A 16 -0.31 18.27 14.18
CA PRO A 16 0.02 17.45 13.03
C PRO A 16 -1.19 16.60 12.62
N TYR A 17 -1.54 16.63 11.35
CA TYR A 17 -2.53 15.74 10.77
C TYR A 17 -1.89 14.41 10.45
N ILE A 18 -2.51 13.33 10.87
CA ILE A 18 -2.18 11.99 10.39
C ILE A 18 -3.36 11.55 9.54
N TYR A 19 -3.08 11.28 8.28
CA TYR A 19 -4.02 10.63 7.39
C TYR A 19 -3.45 9.26 7.05
N GLU A 20 -4.18 8.23 7.40
CA GLU A 20 -3.78 6.85 7.14
C GLU A 20 -4.66 6.29 6.02
N LEU A 21 -4.03 5.91 4.91
CA LEU A 21 -4.65 5.17 3.83
C LEU A 21 -4.24 3.70 3.98
N LEU A 22 -5.19 2.84 4.35
CA LEU A 22 -4.89 1.43 4.61
C LEU A 22 -5.08 0.53 3.40
N VAL A 23 -5.93 0.91 2.45
CA VAL A 23 -6.15 0.10 1.23
C VAL A 23 -4.99 0.28 0.25
N MET A 24 -4.68 1.53 -0.07
CA MET A 24 -3.67 1.87 -1.08
C MET A 24 -2.83 3.05 -0.60
N PRO A 25 -1.84 2.84 0.29
CA PRO A 25 -0.94 3.91 0.68
C PRO A 25 -0.29 4.55 -0.53
N SER A 26 -0.34 5.88 -0.64
CA SER A 26 0.17 6.61 -1.81
C SER A 26 0.99 7.84 -1.42
N GLY A 27 1.71 8.41 -2.38
CA GLY A 27 2.50 9.62 -2.20
C GLY A 27 3.99 9.42 -1.96
N VAL A 28 4.45 8.20 -1.66
CA VAL A 28 5.87 7.94 -1.37
C VAL A 28 6.75 8.11 -2.58
N SER A 29 6.30 7.71 -3.76
CA SER A 29 7.04 7.90 -5.01
C SER A 29 7.32 9.38 -5.25
N TYR A 30 6.31 10.22 -5.02
CA TYR A 30 6.43 11.68 -5.13
C TYR A 30 7.36 12.25 -4.06
N MET A 31 7.30 11.75 -2.82
CA MET A 31 8.21 12.15 -1.75
C MET A 31 9.66 11.84 -2.11
N LEU A 32 9.94 10.64 -2.61
CA LEU A 32 11.29 10.23 -3.03
C LEU A 32 11.80 11.07 -4.19
N GLU A 33 10.96 11.30 -5.20
CA GLU A 33 11.32 12.12 -6.36
C GLU A 33 11.50 13.60 -5.99
N ASN A 34 10.59 14.16 -5.21
CA ASN A 34 10.73 15.52 -4.69
C ASN A 34 12.02 15.69 -3.89
N ARG A 35 12.37 14.72 -3.03
CA ARG A 35 13.62 14.73 -2.29
C ARG A 35 14.83 14.75 -3.24
N ARG A 36 14.78 13.92 -4.30
CA ARG A 36 15.85 13.85 -5.30
C ARG A 36 16.02 15.18 -6.04
N VAL A 37 14.92 15.76 -6.49
CA VAL A 37 14.90 17.04 -7.19
C VAL A 37 15.39 18.17 -6.28
N THR A 38 14.83 18.25 -5.06
CA THR A 38 15.23 19.29 -4.09
C THR A 38 16.71 19.24 -3.77
N LYS A 39 17.28 18.04 -3.59
CA LYS A 39 18.72 17.86 -3.35
C LYS A 39 19.58 18.36 -4.52
N ARG A 40 19.08 18.24 -5.75
CA ARG A 40 19.80 18.70 -6.96
C ARG A 40 19.68 20.20 -7.17
N VAL A 41 18.52 20.78 -6.85
CA VAL A 41 18.24 22.21 -7.06
C VAL A 41 18.79 23.06 -5.91
N PHE A 42 18.72 22.56 -4.69
CA PHE A 42 19.13 23.26 -3.47
C PHE A 42 20.11 22.42 -2.64
N PRO A 43 21.32 22.10 -3.15
CA PRO A 43 22.28 21.25 -2.44
C PRO A 43 22.66 21.81 -1.07
N GLU A 44 22.78 23.14 -0.95
CA GLU A 44 23.14 23.84 0.29
C GLU A 44 22.18 23.54 1.46
N LEU A 45 20.89 23.26 1.17
CA LEU A 45 19.94 22.85 2.22
C LEU A 45 20.37 21.55 2.88
N PHE A 46 20.95 20.65 2.10
CA PHE A 46 21.40 19.32 2.60
C PHE A 46 22.75 19.36 3.25
N GLU A 47 23.59 20.34 2.92
CA GLU A 47 24.88 20.58 3.57
C GLU A 47 24.70 21.24 4.94
N ASN A 48 23.79 22.20 5.02
CA ASN A 48 23.56 23.01 6.22
C ASN A 48 22.55 22.41 7.20
N HIS A 49 21.79 21.40 6.80
CA HIS A 49 20.76 20.78 7.63
C HIS A 49 20.90 19.26 7.68
N ARG A 50 20.78 18.71 8.89
CA ARG A 50 20.76 17.25 9.08
C ARG A 50 19.41 16.67 8.63
N ILE A 51 19.32 16.32 7.35
CA ILE A 51 18.10 15.76 6.74
C ILE A 51 18.20 14.24 6.69
N ARG A 52 17.20 13.54 7.29
CA ARG A 52 17.20 12.08 7.34
C ARG A 52 17.07 11.48 5.92
N PRO A 53 17.91 10.50 5.57
CA PRO A 53 17.77 9.75 4.31
C PRO A 53 16.44 9.00 4.23
N ILE A 54 15.90 8.90 3.01
CA ILE A 54 14.65 8.14 2.71
C ILE A 54 14.83 7.19 1.53
N THR A 55 16.02 7.05 1.00
CA THR A 55 16.32 6.30 -0.21
C THR A 55 16.11 4.78 -0.06
N GLU A 56 16.17 4.28 1.17
CA GLU A 56 16.02 2.87 1.50
C GLU A 56 14.56 2.40 1.56
N TYR A 57 13.60 3.33 1.47
CA TYR A 57 12.19 3.00 1.59
C TYR A 57 11.72 1.88 0.64
N PRO A 58 12.05 1.89 -0.67
CA PRO A 58 11.62 0.82 -1.56
C PRO A 58 12.17 -0.56 -1.18
N ALA A 59 13.42 -0.64 -0.72
CA ALA A 59 14.02 -1.89 -0.26
C ALA A 59 13.31 -2.40 1.01
N GLN A 60 13.07 -1.52 1.98
CA GLN A 60 12.36 -1.87 3.21
C GLN A 60 10.90 -2.29 2.93
N LEU A 61 10.25 -1.66 1.94
CA LEU A 61 8.92 -2.08 1.49
C LEU A 61 8.97 -3.48 0.90
N PHE A 62 9.94 -3.76 0.02
CA PHE A 62 10.13 -5.08 -0.55
C PHE A 62 10.35 -6.14 0.54
N ASP A 63 11.25 -5.90 1.48
CA ASP A 63 11.54 -6.80 2.60
C ASP A 63 10.29 -7.07 3.45
N THR A 64 9.48 -6.02 3.68
CA THR A 64 8.21 -6.15 4.42
C THR A 64 7.21 -7.01 3.66
N LEU A 65 7.11 -6.83 2.34
CA LEU A 65 6.25 -7.63 1.48
C LEU A 65 6.74 -9.08 1.39
N ALA A 66 8.04 -9.28 1.22
CA ALA A 66 8.65 -10.60 1.19
C ALA A 66 8.41 -11.39 2.49
N ALA A 67 8.45 -10.71 3.63
CA ALA A 67 8.25 -11.31 4.95
C ALA A 67 6.85 -11.89 5.18
N ILE A 68 5.84 -11.48 4.40
CA ILE A 68 4.47 -12.02 4.49
C ILE A 68 4.22 -13.14 3.48
N SER A 69 5.23 -13.59 2.77
CA SER A 69 5.10 -14.72 1.84
C SER A 69 4.60 -15.98 2.55
N PRO A 70 3.53 -16.61 2.05
CA PRO A 70 3.03 -17.87 2.64
C PRO A 70 3.91 -19.06 2.30
N ARG A 71 4.78 -18.95 1.29
CA ARG A 71 5.70 -19.98 0.87
C ARG A 71 7.09 -19.69 1.44
N PRO A 72 7.70 -20.63 2.19
CA PRO A 72 9.10 -20.51 2.58
C PRO A 72 9.98 -20.46 1.34
N SER A 73 10.67 -19.36 1.15
CA SER A 73 11.60 -19.15 0.04
C SER A 73 12.61 -18.08 0.43
N ASP A 74 13.86 -18.27 0.06
CA ASP A 74 14.89 -17.24 0.22
C ASP A 74 14.64 -16.06 -0.74
N TYR A 75 13.87 -16.30 -1.81
CA TYR A 75 13.54 -15.31 -2.84
C TYR A 75 12.04 -15.42 -3.20
N PRO A 76 11.13 -14.89 -2.38
CA PRO A 76 9.71 -14.89 -2.69
C PRO A 76 9.41 -13.98 -3.90
N GLU A 77 8.54 -14.45 -4.79
CA GLU A 77 8.09 -13.67 -5.95
C GLU A 77 7.07 -12.63 -5.50
N VAL A 78 7.46 -11.37 -5.54
CA VAL A 78 6.64 -10.19 -5.19
C VAL A 78 6.29 -9.42 -6.45
N VAL A 79 4.99 -9.20 -6.68
CA VAL A 79 4.53 -8.40 -7.83
C VAL A 79 3.71 -7.20 -7.38
N VAL A 80 3.71 -6.14 -8.19
CA VAL A 80 2.85 -4.95 -8.00
C VAL A 80 1.69 -5.04 -8.99
N LEU A 81 0.48 -5.27 -8.48
CA LEU A 81 -0.73 -5.36 -9.30
C LEU A 81 -1.32 -3.96 -9.53
N THR A 82 -1.28 -3.48 -10.76
CA THR A 82 -1.79 -2.17 -11.19
C THR A 82 -3.05 -2.31 -12.03
N PRO A 83 -3.96 -1.32 -11.99
CA PRO A 83 -5.07 -1.25 -12.95
C PRO A 83 -4.65 -0.76 -14.35
N GLY A 84 -3.36 -0.50 -14.58
CA GLY A 84 -2.80 -0.14 -15.88
C GLY A 84 -2.56 1.36 -16.06
N ALA A 85 -2.05 1.68 -17.26
CA ALA A 85 -1.50 3.00 -17.61
C ALA A 85 -2.54 4.15 -17.57
N PHE A 86 -3.82 3.85 -17.63
CA PHE A 86 -4.88 4.87 -17.55
C PHE A 86 -5.22 5.31 -16.11
N ASN A 87 -4.62 4.67 -15.11
CA ASN A 87 -4.79 5.05 -13.72
C ASN A 87 -3.96 6.30 -13.40
N SER A 88 -4.54 7.27 -12.70
CA SER A 88 -3.86 8.51 -12.31
C SER A 88 -2.62 8.30 -11.44
N ALA A 89 -2.56 7.21 -10.69
CA ALA A 89 -1.43 6.83 -9.85
C ALA A 89 -0.44 5.86 -10.53
N TYR A 90 -0.56 5.62 -11.85
CA TYR A 90 0.30 4.68 -12.57
C TYR A 90 1.80 4.99 -12.42
N PHE A 91 2.15 6.28 -12.43
CA PHE A 91 3.53 6.70 -12.15
C PHE A 91 4.03 6.11 -10.83
N GLU A 92 3.23 6.22 -9.76
CA GLU A 92 3.62 5.70 -8.45
C GLU A 92 3.77 4.18 -8.46
N HIS A 93 2.87 3.47 -9.15
CA HIS A 93 2.93 2.01 -9.25
C HIS A 93 4.21 1.55 -9.96
N SER A 94 4.49 2.13 -11.11
CA SER A 94 5.69 1.80 -11.92
C SER A 94 6.98 2.23 -11.22
N PHE A 95 7.00 3.39 -10.60
CA PHE A 95 8.16 3.89 -9.87
C PHE A 95 8.52 2.97 -8.69
N LEU A 96 7.53 2.57 -7.89
CA LEU A 96 7.76 1.68 -6.75
C LEU A 96 8.19 0.29 -7.22
N ALA A 97 7.49 -0.30 -8.19
CA ALA A 97 7.87 -1.60 -8.76
C ALA A 97 9.33 -1.60 -9.22
N GLN A 98 9.71 -0.62 -10.04
CA GLN A 98 11.09 -0.48 -10.51
C GLN A 98 12.10 -0.32 -9.37
N ARG A 99 11.78 0.48 -8.35
CA ARG A 99 12.68 0.74 -7.23
C ARG A 99 12.81 -0.42 -6.26
N MET A 100 11.78 -1.23 -6.13
CA MET A 100 11.80 -2.47 -5.36
C MET A 100 12.46 -3.62 -6.11
N GLY A 101 12.56 -3.54 -7.43
CA GLY A 101 12.95 -4.68 -8.28
C GLY A 101 11.84 -5.73 -8.37
N ALA A 102 10.59 -5.33 -8.18
CA ALA A 102 9.41 -6.18 -8.31
C ALA A 102 8.76 -6.01 -9.69
N GLU A 103 8.13 -7.06 -10.20
CA GLU A 103 7.42 -7.00 -11.48
C GLU A 103 6.14 -6.18 -11.35
N LEU A 104 5.90 -5.31 -12.34
CA LEU A 104 4.65 -4.57 -12.48
C LEU A 104 3.72 -5.36 -13.39
N VAL A 105 2.56 -5.77 -12.86
CA VAL A 105 1.61 -6.62 -13.57
C VAL A 105 0.21 -6.04 -13.60
N GLU A 106 -0.53 -6.30 -14.65
CA GLU A 106 -1.97 -6.08 -14.75
C GLU A 106 -2.73 -7.40 -14.49
N GLY A 107 -4.05 -7.32 -14.29
CA GLY A 107 -4.85 -8.53 -14.02
C GLY A 107 -4.76 -9.60 -15.12
N GLY A 108 -4.56 -9.19 -16.37
CA GLY A 108 -4.37 -10.09 -17.51
C GLY A 108 -3.05 -10.85 -17.52
N ASP A 109 -2.03 -10.35 -16.81
CA ASP A 109 -0.72 -10.99 -16.70
C ASP A 109 -0.72 -12.12 -15.66
N LEU A 110 -1.74 -12.16 -14.82
CA LEU A 110 -1.87 -13.15 -13.77
C LEU A 110 -2.90 -14.23 -14.12
N VAL A 111 -2.67 -15.44 -13.66
CA VAL A 111 -3.59 -16.57 -13.80
C VAL A 111 -3.62 -17.40 -12.53
N VAL A 112 -4.80 -17.94 -12.19
CA VAL A 112 -4.97 -18.84 -11.06
C VAL A 112 -5.13 -20.27 -11.56
N GLU A 113 -4.19 -21.13 -11.18
CA GLU A 113 -4.22 -22.58 -11.46
C GLU A 113 -4.10 -23.36 -10.16
N LYS A 114 -5.00 -24.30 -9.95
CA LYS A 114 -5.03 -25.16 -8.73
C LYS A 114 -4.95 -24.35 -7.43
N ASP A 115 -5.68 -23.24 -7.38
CA ASP A 115 -5.73 -22.28 -6.27
C ASP A 115 -4.36 -21.62 -5.94
N ARG A 116 -3.43 -21.56 -6.89
CA ARG A 116 -2.17 -20.81 -6.81
C ARG A 116 -2.14 -19.74 -7.89
N VAL A 117 -1.48 -18.63 -7.61
CA VAL A 117 -1.34 -17.52 -8.55
C VAL A 117 -0.02 -17.64 -9.30
N PHE A 118 -0.08 -17.41 -10.61
CA PHE A 118 1.09 -17.40 -11.47
C PHE A 118 1.10 -16.15 -12.33
N MET A 119 2.27 -15.62 -12.56
CA MET A 119 2.54 -14.57 -13.56
C MET A 119 2.92 -15.23 -14.88
N ARG A 120 2.41 -14.69 -15.97
CA ARG A 120 2.77 -15.09 -17.34
C ARG A 120 4.09 -14.43 -17.73
N THR A 121 5.07 -15.23 -18.06
CA THR A 121 6.38 -14.77 -18.54
C THR A 121 6.66 -15.36 -19.91
N ILE A 122 7.71 -14.88 -20.58
CA ILE A 122 8.16 -15.45 -21.86
C ILE A 122 8.65 -16.90 -21.74
N ASP A 123 9.09 -17.30 -20.54
CA ASP A 123 9.57 -18.64 -20.26
C ASP A 123 8.49 -19.57 -19.70
N GLY A 124 7.24 -19.08 -19.57
CA GLY A 124 6.11 -19.83 -19.04
C GLY A 124 5.47 -19.17 -17.82
N LEU A 125 5.00 -19.98 -16.86
CA LEU A 125 4.33 -19.49 -15.66
C LEU A 125 5.30 -19.44 -14.47
N SER A 126 5.44 -18.29 -13.83
CA SER A 126 6.15 -18.10 -12.57
C SER A 126 5.17 -17.97 -11.42
N GLN A 127 5.34 -18.76 -10.35
CA GLN A 127 4.44 -18.69 -9.20
C GLN A 127 4.66 -17.41 -8.42
N VAL A 128 3.57 -16.67 -8.15
CA VAL A 128 3.56 -15.45 -7.35
C VAL A 128 3.24 -15.78 -5.89
N ASP A 129 4.03 -15.23 -4.97
CA ASP A 129 3.88 -15.44 -3.54
C ASP A 129 3.19 -14.27 -2.84
N VAL A 130 3.49 -13.03 -3.29
CA VAL A 130 2.97 -11.82 -2.68
C VAL A 130 2.52 -10.85 -3.77
N ILE A 131 1.33 -10.32 -3.63
CA ILE A 131 0.80 -9.27 -4.49
C ILE A 131 0.64 -7.98 -3.70
N TYR A 132 1.45 -6.96 -4.03
CA TYR A 132 1.24 -5.60 -3.59
C TYR A 132 0.21 -4.96 -4.51
N ARG A 133 -1.05 -4.93 -4.06
CA ARG A 133 -2.16 -4.50 -4.91
C ARG A 133 -2.32 -2.98 -4.93
N ARG A 134 -2.61 -2.46 -6.13
CA ARG A 134 -2.92 -1.05 -6.38
C ARG A 134 -4.30 -0.92 -7.04
N ILE A 135 -5.19 -1.87 -6.78
CA ILE A 135 -6.59 -1.89 -7.22
C ILE A 135 -7.51 -2.07 -6.02
N ASP A 136 -8.71 -1.51 -6.09
CA ASP A 136 -9.71 -1.61 -5.04
C ASP A 136 -10.29 -3.02 -4.92
N ASP A 137 -10.81 -3.33 -3.72
CA ASP A 137 -11.42 -4.63 -3.40
C ASP A 137 -12.48 -5.05 -4.42
N MET A 138 -13.33 -4.10 -4.84
CA MET A 138 -14.43 -4.35 -5.78
C MET A 138 -13.96 -4.89 -7.14
N PHE A 139 -12.74 -4.55 -7.56
CA PHE A 139 -12.20 -4.96 -8.85
C PHE A 139 -11.25 -6.16 -8.75
N LEU A 140 -10.90 -6.61 -7.54
CA LEU A 140 -9.84 -7.58 -7.29
C LEU A 140 -10.11 -8.97 -7.88
N ASP A 141 -11.33 -9.47 -7.77
CA ASP A 141 -11.71 -10.78 -8.28
C ASP A 141 -13.14 -10.77 -8.85
N PRO A 142 -13.32 -10.91 -10.18
CA PRO A 142 -14.63 -10.89 -10.80
C PRO A 142 -15.54 -12.09 -10.42
N LYS A 143 -14.99 -13.16 -9.83
CA LYS A 143 -15.78 -14.28 -9.32
C LYS A 143 -16.43 -14.00 -7.98
N VAL A 144 -15.92 -13.01 -7.23
CA VAL A 144 -16.37 -12.72 -5.86
C VAL A 144 -17.04 -11.34 -5.78
N PHE A 145 -16.45 -10.35 -6.44
CA PHE A 145 -16.88 -8.95 -6.37
C PHE A 145 -17.58 -8.51 -7.65
N LEU A 146 -17.08 -7.51 -8.35
CA LEU A 146 -17.68 -6.97 -9.56
C LEU A 146 -17.46 -7.91 -10.75
N LYS A 147 -18.51 -8.60 -11.19
CA LYS A 147 -18.47 -9.67 -12.21
C LYS A 147 -17.90 -9.26 -13.58
N ASN A 148 -18.01 -8.00 -13.94
CA ASN A 148 -17.49 -7.46 -15.18
C ASN A 148 -16.13 -6.75 -15.02
N SER A 149 -15.47 -6.91 -13.90
CA SER A 149 -14.13 -6.37 -13.69
C SER A 149 -13.13 -7.06 -14.64
N THR A 150 -12.41 -6.24 -15.39
CA THR A 150 -11.28 -6.65 -16.23
C THR A 150 -9.93 -6.34 -15.60
N LEU A 151 -9.93 -5.66 -14.45
CA LEU A 151 -8.72 -5.22 -13.75
C LEU A 151 -8.15 -6.27 -12.79
N GLY A 152 -9.03 -7.16 -12.31
CA GLY A 152 -8.67 -8.16 -11.32
C GLY A 152 -8.36 -9.53 -11.91
N VAL A 153 -8.14 -10.49 -11.04
CA VAL A 153 -7.70 -11.85 -11.39
C VAL A 153 -8.76 -12.86 -10.96
N PRO A 154 -9.41 -13.58 -11.89
CA PRO A 154 -10.46 -14.55 -11.55
C PRO A 154 -9.95 -15.68 -10.67
N GLY A 155 -10.46 -15.77 -9.44
CA GLY A 155 -10.09 -16.81 -8.46
C GLY A 155 -8.99 -16.40 -7.49
N LEU A 156 -8.50 -15.17 -7.57
CA LEU A 156 -7.47 -14.62 -6.68
C LEU A 156 -7.92 -14.65 -5.22
N PHE A 157 -9.14 -14.22 -4.95
CA PHE A 157 -9.67 -14.20 -3.58
C PHE A 157 -9.67 -15.58 -2.94
N LYS A 158 -10.04 -16.62 -3.70
CA LYS A 158 -9.99 -18.00 -3.22
C LYS A 158 -8.58 -18.47 -2.92
N SER A 159 -7.60 -18.09 -3.75
CA SER A 159 -6.18 -18.41 -3.54
C SER A 159 -5.67 -17.77 -2.25
N TRP A 160 -6.04 -16.51 -2.00
CA TRP A 160 -5.68 -15.78 -0.79
C TRP A 160 -6.32 -16.40 0.46
N VAL A 161 -7.62 -16.70 0.46
CA VAL A 161 -8.31 -17.35 1.59
C VAL A 161 -7.68 -18.71 1.94
N LYS A 162 -7.15 -19.42 0.94
CA LYS A 162 -6.43 -20.68 1.15
C LYS A 162 -4.99 -20.52 1.64
N GLY A 163 -4.50 -19.29 1.76
CA GLY A 163 -3.13 -19.02 2.20
C GLY A 163 -2.07 -19.37 1.15
N ASN A 164 -2.44 -19.41 -0.15
CA ASN A 164 -1.51 -19.75 -1.23
C ASN A 164 -0.83 -18.52 -1.87
N VAL A 165 -1.29 -17.34 -1.52
CA VAL A 165 -0.72 -16.04 -1.92
C VAL A 165 -1.02 -15.03 -0.82
N ALA A 166 -0.12 -14.10 -0.57
CA ALA A 166 -0.38 -12.95 0.30
C ALA A 166 -0.86 -11.76 -0.51
N LEU A 167 -1.82 -11.01 0.04
CA LEU A 167 -2.28 -9.74 -0.52
C LEU A 167 -1.95 -8.60 0.44
N ALA A 168 -1.24 -7.61 -0.03
CA ALA A 168 -0.95 -6.39 0.71
C ALA A 168 -1.54 -5.16 -0.02
N ASN A 169 -2.46 -4.40 0.61
CA ASN A 169 -3.07 -4.72 1.89
C ASN A 169 -4.25 -5.68 1.72
N ALA A 170 -4.61 -6.36 2.80
CA ALA A 170 -5.66 -7.37 2.78
C ALA A 170 -7.01 -6.81 2.28
N PRO A 171 -7.81 -7.62 1.55
CA PRO A 171 -9.19 -7.26 1.23
C PRO A 171 -10.00 -6.96 2.51
N GLY A 172 -10.86 -5.92 2.43
CA GLY A 172 -11.63 -5.45 3.57
C GLY A 172 -10.94 -4.36 4.40
N ALA A 173 -9.65 -4.08 4.17
CA ALA A 173 -8.94 -3.00 4.85
C ALA A 173 -9.56 -1.60 4.60
N GLY A 174 -10.35 -1.44 3.54
CA GLY A 174 -11.01 -0.19 3.17
C GLY A 174 -11.98 0.38 4.20
N VAL A 175 -12.45 -0.43 5.14
CA VAL A 175 -13.25 0.07 6.26
C VAL A 175 -12.47 1.10 7.08
N ALA A 176 -11.16 0.96 7.18
CA ALA A 176 -10.32 1.86 7.95
C ALA A 176 -9.95 3.15 7.19
N ASP A 177 -10.24 3.24 5.89
CA ASP A 177 -10.09 4.47 5.11
C ASP A 177 -11.28 5.43 5.28
N ASP A 178 -12.37 4.95 5.88
CA ASP A 178 -13.53 5.80 6.17
C ASP A 178 -13.14 6.81 7.25
N LYS A 179 -13.35 8.09 6.95
CA LYS A 179 -13.04 9.20 7.87
C LYS A 179 -13.82 9.14 9.18
N ILE A 180 -14.94 8.44 9.20
CA ILE A 180 -15.69 8.16 10.44
C ILE A 180 -14.83 7.35 11.41
N ILE A 181 -14.12 6.34 10.92
CA ILE A 181 -13.25 5.50 11.75
C ILE A 181 -12.17 6.34 12.44
N TYR A 182 -11.64 7.36 11.74
CA TYR A 182 -10.65 8.26 12.32
C TYR A 182 -11.10 8.91 13.63
N THR A 183 -12.40 9.20 13.78
CA THR A 183 -12.95 9.78 15.02
C THR A 183 -12.83 8.84 16.22
N TYR A 184 -12.81 7.53 15.98
CA TYR A 184 -12.72 6.50 17.01
C TYR A 184 -11.29 6.04 17.31
N VAL A 185 -10.30 6.39 16.49
CA VAL A 185 -8.92 5.91 16.63
C VAL A 185 -8.33 6.15 18.02
N PRO A 186 -8.50 7.35 18.65
CA PRO A 186 -8.02 7.56 20.03
C PRO A 186 -8.64 6.61 21.06
N ALA A 187 -9.97 6.38 20.93
CA ALA A 187 -10.67 5.46 21.81
C ALA A 187 -10.25 4.00 21.58
N MET A 188 -9.98 3.61 20.33
CA MET A 188 -9.48 2.29 20.00
C MET A 188 -8.08 2.05 20.56
N ILE A 189 -7.17 3.03 20.46
CA ILE A 189 -5.83 2.95 21.06
C ILE A 189 -5.94 2.71 22.55
N LYS A 190 -6.73 3.51 23.24
CA LYS A 190 -6.96 3.37 24.68
C LYS A 190 -7.58 2.02 25.05
N TYR A 191 -8.55 1.55 24.26
CA TYR A 191 -9.25 0.28 24.52
C TYR A 191 -8.33 -0.94 24.30
N TYR A 192 -7.62 -1.00 23.16
CA TYR A 192 -6.84 -2.18 22.80
C TYR A 192 -5.42 -2.20 23.35
N LEU A 193 -4.80 -1.03 23.52
CA LEU A 193 -3.41 -0.93 23.98
C LEU A 193 -3.30 -0.46 25.44
N GLY A 194 -4.36 0.15 25.99
CA GLY A 194 -4.31 0.77 27.32
C GLY A 194 -3.45 2.03 27.38
N GLU A 195 -3.16 2.63 26.23
CA GLU A 195 -2.26 3.77 26.07
C GLU A 195 -3.02 5.00 25.60
N GLU A 196 -2.45 6.19 25.81
CA GLU A 196 -2.92 7.40 25.16
C GLU A 196 -2.23 7.56 23.79
N PRO A 197 -2.90 8.15 22.78
CA PRO A 197 -2.32 8.37 21.47
C PRO A 197 -1.03 9.17 21.55
N LEU A 198 0.03 8.68 20.89
CA LEU A 198 1.32 9.41 20.80
C LEU A 198 1.19 10.69 19.97
N LEU A 199 0.29 10.68 18.99
CA LEU A 199 0.02 11.81 18.13
C LEU A 199 -1.43 12.24 18.35
N PRO A 200 -1.68 13.54 18.59
CA PRO A 200 -3.03 14.03 18.75
C PRO A 200 -3.81 13.97 17.43
N ASN A 201 -5.03 13.45 17.48
CA ASN A 201 -5.96 13.55 16.37
C ASN A 201 -6.54 14.97 16.28
N VAL A 202 -6.92 15.36 15.08
CA VAL A 202 -7.79 16.53 14.90
C VAL A 202 -9.14 16.21 15.50
N GLU A 203 -9.68 17.14 16.28
CA GLU A 203 -11.02 17.01 16.85
C GLU A 203 -12.04 16.83 15.71
N SER A 204 -12.74 15.72 15.72
CA SER A 204 -13.62 15.29 14.63
C SER A 204 -14.95 14.81 15.21
N PHE A 205 -16.04 15.20 14.55
CA PHE A 205 -17.40 14.95 15.01
C PHE A 205 -18.21 14.20 13.95
N LEU A 206 -19.08 13.32 14.39
CA LEU A 206 -20.07 12.70 13.51
C LEU A 206 -21.23 13.67 13.30
N CYS A 207 -21.59 13.95 12.05
CA CYS A 207 -22.70 14.85 11.74
C CYS A 207 -24.08 14.34 12.21
N VAL A 208 -24.17 13.07 12.60
CA VAL A 208 -25.38 12.45 13.15
C VAL A 208 -25.50 12.60 14.67
N ASP A 209 -24.41 12.93 15.35
CA ASP A 209 -24.43 13.16 16.77
C ASP A 209 -25.04 14.54 17.06
N LYS A 210 -25.98 14.60 18.00
CA LYS A 210 -26.48 15.89 18.47
C LYS A 210 -25.38 16.51 19.33
N LEU A 211 -24.94 17.68 18.94
CA LEU A 211 -24.06 18.55 19.74
C LEU A 211 -24.74 18.95 21.02
#